data_0a511ab4f8c60b9760e6ff95faba6884
#
_entry.id   0a511ab4f8c60b9760e6ff95faba6884
#
_cell.length_a   1.000
_cell.length_b   1.000
_cell.length_c   1.000
_cell.angle_alpha   90.00
_cell.angle_beta   90.00
_cell.angle_gamma   90.00
#
_symmetry.space_group_name_H-M   'P 1'
#
loop_
_entity.id
_entity.type
_entity.pdbx_description
1 polymer ?
#
loop_
_entity_poly.entity_id
_entity_poly.type
_entity_poly.pdbx_seq_one_letter_code
_entity_poly.pdbx_strand_id
1 'polypeptide(L)'
;MLLVACNRDVVYSGFRSVPLKEWGADSVLTYRFDITDTLATYRMLVCVRHTEQYPYQNMWLFVGDSGRQDTIEFYLANDRGEWLGNGRNGLIEMPVLYEETHRFPHSGEQVWHIQQGMRAQSLKGISDVGLIIKKNE
;
A
#
# COMPACT_ATOMS: atom_id res chain seq x y z
N MET A 1 -10.72 18.85 -16.59
CA MET A 1 -11.28 17.73 -17.31
C MET A 1 -10.52 16.46 -17.13
N LEU A 2 -9.22 16.51 -17.37
CA LEU A 2 -8.40 15.33 -17.27
C LEU A 2 -8.35 14.72 -15.87
N LEU A 3 -8.48 15.57 -14.85
CA LEU A 3 -8.44 15.12 -13.47
C LEU A 3 -9.60 14.18 -13.12
N VAL A 4 -10.74 14.42 -13.75
CA VAL A 4 -11.91 13.59 -13.51
C VAL A 4 -11.68 12.18 -14.02
N ALA A 5 -11.00 12.03 -15.15
CA ALA A 5 -10.72 10.73 -15.74
C ALA A 5 -9.82 9.87 -14.84
N CYS A 6 -8.88 10.50 -14.12
CA CYS A 6 -7.95 9.76 -13.27
C CYS A 6 -8.64 9.04 -12.11
N ASN A 7 -9.75 9.59 -11.62
CA ASN A 7 -10.46 9.01 -10.49
C ASN A 7 -11.50 7.96 -10.89
N ARG A 8 -11.84 7.89 -12.18
CA ARG A 8 -12.84 6.94 -12.65
C ARG A 8 -12.39 5.51 -12.56
N ASP A 9 -11.09 5.29 -12.62
CA ASP A 9 -10.52 3.96 -12.67
C ASP A 9 -10.40 3.34 -11.30
N VAL A 10 -10.52 4.13 -10.25
CA VAL A 10 -10.35 3.63 -8.89
C VAL A 10 -11.59 2.87 -8.47
N VAL A 11 -11.44 1.56 -8.25
CA VAL A 11 -12.55 0.74 -7.77
C VAL A 11 -12.49 0.55 -6.26
N TYR A 12 -11.33 0.78 -5.66
CA TYR A 12 -11.18 0.73 -4.22
C TYR A 12 -9.99 1.59 -3.78
N SER A 13 -10.16 2.27 -2.67
CA SER A 13 -9.09 3.01 -2.02
C SER A 13 -9.36 2.96 -0.52
N GLY A 14 -8.54 2.26 0.22
CA GLY A 14 -8.73 2.13 1.66
C GLY A 14 -7.41 2.28 2.39
N PHE A 15 -7.43 3.04 3.49
CA PHE A 15 -6.26 3.25 4.32
C PHE A 15 -6.54 2.74 5.73
N ARG A 16 -5.52 2.16 6.36
CA ARG A 16 -5.59 1.69 7.74
C ARG A 16 -4.58 2.43 8.56
N SER A 17 -5.03 3.04 9.64
CA SER A 17 -4.18 3.78 10.56
C SER A 17 -3.32 2.83 11.37
N VAL A 18 -2.11 3.29 11.65
CA VAL A 18 -1.18 2.55 12.51
C VAL A 18 -1.19 3.24 13.88
N PRO A 19 -1.63 2.55 14.93
CA PRO A 19 -1.70 3.18 16.26
C PRO A 19 -0.35 3.69 16.71
N LEU A 20 -0.33 4.91 17.24
CA LEU A 20 0.86 5.56 17.77
C LEU A 20 1.99 5.71 16.77
N LYS A 21 1.69 5.54 15.49
CA LYS A 21 2.67 5.55 14.41
C LYS A 21 3.81 4.55 14.65
N GLU A 22 3.45 3.41 15.24
CA GLU A 22 4.38 2.32 15.49
C GLU A 22 3.75 1.02 15.02
N TRP A 23 4.26 0.48 13.95
CA TRP A 23 3.67 -0.68 13.30
C TRP A 23 4.29 -1.95 13.85
N GLY A 24 3.55 -2.68 14.67
CA GLY A 24 4.04 -3.92 15.27
C GLY A 24 4.26 -5.00 14.24
N ALA A 25 5.26 -5.83 14.48
CA ALA A 25 5.61 -6.92 13.56
C ALA A 25 4.46 -7.90 13.37
N ASP A 26 3.60 -8.04 14.38
CA ASP A 26 2.48 -8.97 14.33
C ASP A 26 1.17 -8.30 13.93
N SER A 27 1.21 -7.02 13.60
CA SER A 27 0.01 -6.27 13.27
C SER A 27 -0.29 -6.37 11.78
N VAL A 28 -1.32 -7.12 11.43
CA VAL A 28 -1.74 -7.32 10.06
C VAL A 28 -2.85 -6.33 9.72
N LEU A 29 -2.64 -5.55 8.67
CA LEU A 29 -3.65 -4.62 8.18
C LEU A 29 -4.51 -5.34 7.15
N THR A 30 -5.82 -5.26 7.31
CA THR A 30 -6.77 -6.00 6.48
C THR A 30 -7.60 -5.04 5.65
N TYR A 31 -7.75 -5.37 4.37
CA TYR A 31 -8.49 -4.57 3.39
C TYR A 31 -9.56 -5.43 2.75
N ARG A 32 -10.79 -4.92 2.72
CA ARG A 32 -11.93 -5.65 2.13
C ARG A 32 -12.55 -4.79 1.06
N PHE A 33 -12.76 -5.38 -0.11
CA PHE A 33 -13.36 -4.66 -1.23
C PHE A 33 -14.03 -5.65 -2.16
N ASP A 34 -14.93 -5.12 -3.02
CA ASP A 34 -15.68 -5.96 -3.95
C ASP A 34 -15.16 -5.79 -5.37
N ILE A 35 -15.06 -6.91 -6.06
CA ILE A 35 -14.72 -6.95 -7.47
C ILE A 35 -15.90 -7.55 -8.22
N THR A 36 -16.38 -6.87 -9.25
CA THR A 36 -17.49 -7.37 -10.09
C THR A 36 -16.99 -7.92 -11.42
N ASP A 37 -15.95 -7.31 -12.00
CA ASP A 37 -15.47 -7.68 -13.33
C ASP A 37 -14.19 -8.50 -13.20
N THR A 38 -14.32 -9.83 -13.40
CA THR A 38 -13.19 -10.74 -13.31
C THR A 38 -12.46 -10.91 -14.64
N LEU A 39 -12.97 -10.32 -15.71
CA LEU A 39 -12.30 -10.37 -17.01
C LEU A 39 -11.32 -9.22 -17.18
N ALA A 40 -11.50 -8.16 -16.43
CA ALA A 40 -10.61 -7.00 -16.47
C ALA A 40 -9.31 -7.28 -15.74
N THR A 41 -8.29 -6.48 -16.04
CA THR A 41 -7.08 -6.45 -15.24
C THR A 41 -7.10 -5.19 -14.39
N TYR A 42 -6.36 -5.23 -13.31
CA TYR A 42 -6.34 -4.14 -12.33
C TYR A 42 -4.91 -3.80 -11.95
N ARG A 43 -4.69 -2.52 -11.74
CA ARG A 43 -3.43 -2.04 -11.17
C ARG A 43 -3.62 -1.92 -9.67
N MET A 44 -2.68 -2.50 -8.91
CA MET A 44 -2.72 -2.47 -7.47
C MET A 44 -1.55 -1.67 -6.94
N LEU A 45 -1.85 -0.69 -6.10
CA LEU A 45 -0.82 0.14 -5.47
C LEU A 45 -0.92 0.03 -3.96
N VAL A 46 0.24 0.04 -3.32
CA VAL A 46 0.35 0.19 -1.88
C VAL A 46 0.84 1.60 -1.62
N CYS A 47 0.18 2.31 -0.73
CA CYS A 47 0.56 3.69 -0.43
C CYS A 47 0.93 3.79 1.04
N VAL A 48 2.20 4.13 1.30
CA VAL A 48 2.69 4.27 2.67
C VAL A 48 2.76 5.75 3.02
N ARG A 49 2.12 6.13 4.12
CA ARG A 49 2.24 7.48 4.66
C ARG A 49 3.08 7.40 5.92
N HIS A 50 4.17 8.13 5.91
CA HIS A 50 5.14 8.06 7.00
C HIS A 50 5.62 9.45 7.40
N THR A 51 6.27 9.50 8.55
CA THR A 51 6.86 10.74 9.04
C THR A 51 8.38 10.69 8.85
N GLU A 52 9.05 11.78 9.24
CA GLU A 52 10.51 11.82 9.21
C GLU A 52 11.13 10.94 10.30
N GLN A 53 10.30 10.37 11.16
CA GLN A 53 10.77 9.44 12.21
C GLN A 53 11.09 8.05 11.67
N TYR A 54 10.66 7.74 10.45
CA TYR A 54 10.95 6.43 9.86
C TYR A 54 12.47 6.28 9.75
N PRO A 55 13.05 5.22 10.36
CA PRO A 55 14.51 5.19 10.56
C PRO A 55 15.30 4.51 9.45
N TYR A 56 14.65 4.02 8.39
CA TYR A 56 15.36 3.27 7.35
C TYR A 56 15.16 3.92 5.99
N GLN A 57 16.03 3.55 5.05
CA GLN A 57 15.96 4.00 3.68
C GLN A 57 14.93 3.18 2.89
N ASN A 58 14.84 1.89 3.21
CA ASN A 58 13.98 0.94 2.51
C ASN A 58 12.88 0.42 3.40
N MET A 59 11.94 -0.29 2.78
CA MET A 59 10.89 -0.99 3.51
C MET A 59 10.59 -2.31 2.82
N TRP A 60 10.42 -3.34 3.65
CA TRP A 60 9.92 -4.64 3.21
C TRP A 60 8.49 -4.80 3.70
N LEU A 61 7.62 -5.27 2.82
CA LEU A 61 6.24 -5.56 3.18
C LEU A 61 5.86 -6.95 2.69
N PHE A 62 4.98 -7.59 3.44
CA PHE A 62 4.28 -8.77 2.99
C PHE A 62 2.89 -8.33 2.53
N VAL A 63 2.52 -8.69 1.30
CA VAL A 63 1.25 -8.28 0.70
C VAL A 63 0.62 -9.52 0.09
N GLY A 64 -0.65 -9.75 0.37
CA GLY A 64 -1.31 -10.90 -0.22
C GLY A 64 -2.72 -11.11 0.26
N ASP A 65 -3.29 -12.23 -0.18
CA ASP A 65 -4.60 -12.69 0.25
C ASP A 65 -4.45 -14.08 0.91
N SER A 66 -5.55 -14.81 1.08
CA SER A 66 -5.51 -16.10 1.76
C SER A 66 -4.73 -17.17 1.00
N GLY A 67 -4.57 -17.02 -0.30
CA GLY A 67 -3.91 -18.02 -1.13
C GLY A 67 -2.53 -17.64 -1.59
N ARG A 68 -2.07 -16.46 -1.23
CA ARG A 68 -0.83 -15.92 -1.80
C ARG A 68 -0.26 -14.85 -0.89
N GLN A 69 1.05 -14.86 -0.72
CA GLN A 69 1.74 -13.81 0.00
C GLN A 69 3.03 -13.48 -0.74
N ASP A 70 3.16 -12.23 -1.14
CA ASP A 70 4.36 -11.72 -1.78
C ASP A 70 5.17 -10.91 -0.79
N THR A 71 6.49 -10.93 -0.97
CA THR A 71 7.39 -10.07 -0.23
C THR A 71 7.90 -9.02 -1.20
N ILE A 72 7.68 -7.76 -0.89
CA ILE A 72 8.13 -6.67 -1.75
C ILE A 72 9.07 -5.76 -0.97
N GLU A 73 10.01 -5.18 -1.70
CA GLU A 73 10.93 -4.20 -1.15
C GLU A 73 10.87 -2.94 -2.00
N PHE A 74 10.92 -1.79 -1.35
CA PHE A 74 10.99 -0.52 -2.05
C PHE A 74 11.72 0.49 -1.18
N TYR A 75 12.11 1.60 -1.79
CA TYR A 75 12.86 2.63 -1.10
C TYR A 75 11.98 3.83 -0.83
N LEU A 76 12.10 4.38 0.38
CA LEU A 76 11.41 5.60 0.78
C LEU A 76 12.30 6.81 0.67
N ALA A 77 13.62 6.60 0.63
CA ALA A 77 14.60 7.66 0.54
C ALA A 77 15.70 7.30 -0.45
N ASN A 78 16.34 8.32 -1.02
CA ASN A 78 17.47 8.09 -1.93
C ASN A 78 18.76 7.98 -1.12
N ASP A 79 19.90 7.88 -1.84
CA ASP A 79 21.20 7.67 -1.20
C ASP A 79 21.66 8.86 -0.36
N ARG A 80 21.07 10.02 -0.57
CA ARG A 80 21.38 11.21 0.21
C ARG A 80 20.44 11.39 1.40
N GLY A 81 19.55 10.44 1.62
CA GLY A 81 18.60 10.50 2.73
C GLY A 81 17.40 11.39 2.45
N GLU A 82 17.19 11.78 1.21
CA GLU A 82 16.04 12.60 0.83
C GLU A 82 14.83 11.68 0.58
N TRP A 83 13.69 12.06 1.14
CA TRP A 83 12.47 11.27 0.95
C TRP A 83 12.00 11.34 -0.50
N LEU A 84 11.63 10.20 -1.04
CA LEU A 84 11.17 10.09 -2.44
C LEU A 84 9.71 10.48 -2.60
N GLY A 85 8.92 10.31 -1.55
CA GLY A 85 7.50 10.61 -1.60
C GLY A 85 7.23 12.10 -1.49
N ASN A 86 5.95 12.47 -1.58
CA ASN A 86 5.50 13.84 -1.48
C ASN A 86 5.11 14.16 -0.04
N GLY A 87 5.76 15.17 0.54
CA GLY A 87 5.55 15.53 1.93
C GLY A 87 4.69 16.75 2.09
N ARG A 88 3.86 16.73 3.14
CA ARG A 88 3.04 17.87 3.50
C ARG A 88 2.76 17.78 5.00
N ASN A 89 3.09 18.88 5.71
CA ASN A 89 2.85 18.95 7.16
C ASN A 89 3.50 17.82 7.94
N GLY A 90 4.71 17.42 7.53
CA GLY A 90 5.43 16.37 8.23
C GLY A 90 5.01 14.94 7.88
N LEU A 91 4.07 14.79 6.97
CA LEU A 91 3.61 13.48 6.52
C LEU A 91 4.02 13.29 5.07
N ILE A 92 4.70 12.19 4.78
CA ILE A 92 5.21 11.90 3.44
C ILE A 92 4.43 10.72 2.87
N GLU A 93 3.92 10.90 1.66
CA GLU A 93 3.12 9.87 1.00
C GLU A 93 3.93 9.23 -0.10
N MET A 94 4.08 7.91 -0.02
CA MET A 94 4.86 7.15 -0.98
C MET A 94 4.00 6.06 -1.62
N PRO A 95 3.50 6.28 -2.84
CA PRO A 95 2.78 5.23 -3.57
C PRO A 95 3.77 4.26 -4.20
N VAL A 96 3.43 2.98 -4.18
CA VAL A 96 4.27 1.91 -4.70
C VAL A 96 3.42 1.02 -5.58
N LEU A 97 3.87 0.78 -6.81
CA LEU A 97 3.17 -0.14 -7.68
C LEU A 97 3.46 -1.57 -7.22
N TYR A 98 2.41 -2.28 -6.85
CA TYR A 98 2.53 -3.67 -6.44
C TYR A 98 2.31 -4.61 -7.62
N GLU A 99 1.22 -4.44 -8.35
CA GLU A 99 0.95 -5.21 -9.56
C GLU A 99 0.30 -4.32 -10.60
N GLU A 100 0.71 -4.50 -11.85
CA GLU A 100 0.20 -3.68 -12.94
C GLU A 100 -1.00 -4.30 -13.63
N THR A 101 -1.05 -5.63 -13.72
CA THR A 101 -2.12 -6.32 -14.46
C THR A 101 -2.62 -7.52 -13.68
N HIS A 102 -3.16 -7.24 -12.51
CA HIS A 102 -3.69 -8.30 -11.67
C HIS A 102 -5.10 -8.70 -12.12
N ARG A 103 -5.36 -10.00 -12.10
CA ARG A 103 -6.70 -10.52 -12.36
C ARG A 103 -7.22 -11.19 -11.10
N PHE A 104 -8.45 -10.83 -10.75
CA PHE A 104 -9.10 -11.46 -9.60
C PHE A 104 -9.88 -12.68 -10.11
N PRO A 105 -9.59 -13.88 -9.58
CA PRO A 105 -10.25 -15.10 -10.09
C PRO A 105 -11.72 -15.19 -9.72
N HIS A 106 -12.15 -14.47 -8.68
CA HIS A 106 -13.54 -14.55 -8.23
C HIS A 106 -14.13 -13.16 -8.07
N SER A 107 -15.39 -13.01 -8.42
CA SER A 107 -16.14 -11.79 -8.12
C SER A 107 -16.56 -11.83 -6.65
N GLY A 108 -17.00 -10.68 -6.15
CA GLY A 108 -17.44 -10.56 -4.78
C GLY A 108 -16.35 -10.02 -3.88
N GLU A 109 -16.47 -10.29 -2.61
CA GLU A 109 -15.56 -9.74 -1.60
C GLU A 109 -14.17 -10.31 -1.70
N GLN A 110 -13.19 -9.41 -1.75
CA GLN A 110 -11.78 -9.74 -1.71
C GLN A 110 -11.25 -9.30 -0.34
N VAL A 111 -10.39 -10.12 0.25
CA VAL A 111 -9.77 -9.79 1.54
C VAL A 111 -8.26 -9.87 1.37
N TRP A 112 -7.61 -8.74 1.55
CA TRP A 112 -6.16 -8.62 1.38
C TRP A 112 -5.52 -8.15 2.66
N HIS A 113 -4.25 -8.49 2.82
CA HIS A 113 -3.49 -8.20 4.03
C HIS A 113 -2.16 -7.54 3.67
N ILE A 114 -1.77 -6.59 4.50
CA ILE A 114 -0.43 -5.99 4.41
C ILE A 114 0.18 -6.03 5.80
N GLN A 115 1.43 -6.45 5.87
CA GLN A 115 2.16 -6.59 7.13
C GLN A 115 3.58 -6.10 6.89
N GLN A 116 4.18 -5.44 7.91
CA GLN A 116 5.55 -5.01 7.76
C GLN A 116 6.49 -6.21 7.81
N GLY A 117 7.50 -6.21 6.94
CA GLY A 117 8.47 -7.28 6.84
C GLY A 117 9.87 -6.88 7.31
N MET A 118 9.97 -5.82 8.11
CA MET A 118 11.24 -5.41 8.68
C MET A 118 11.57 -6.28 9.88
N ARG A 119 12.81 -6.19 10.35
CA ARG A 119 13.23 -6.97 11.52
C ARG A 119 12.81 -6.32 12.83
N ALA A 120 12.39 -5.07 12.79
CA ALA A 120 11.98 -4.34 13.97
C ALA A 120 10.68 -4.91 14.53
N GLN A 121 10.60 -5.08 15.84
CA GLN A 121 9.37 -5.49 16.50
C GLN A 121 8.31 -4.40 16.38
N SER A 122 8.73 -3.15 16.37
CA SER A 122 7.84 -2.02 16.22
C SER A 122 8.50 -1.03 15.26
N LEU A 123 7.86 -0.80 14.12
CA LEU A 123 8.39 0.04 13.07
C LEU A 123 7.85 1.45 13.23
N LYS A 124 8.76 2.37 13.60
CA LYS A 124 8.38 3.76 13.89
C LYS A 124 8.12 4.56 12.63
N GLY A 125 7.27 5.57 12.77
CA GLY A 125 7.10 6.57 11.75
C GLY A 125 6.10 6.24 10.67
N ILE A 126 5.34 5.17 10.81
CA ILE A 126 4.31 4.80 9.83
C ILE A 126 2.96 5.29 10.34
N SER A 127 2.38 6.23 9.62
CA SER A 127 1.08 6.82 10.01
C SER A 127 -0.08 5.94 9.56
N ASP A 128 -0.07 5.56 8.30
CA ASP A 128 -1.11 4.71 7.75
C ASP A 128 -0.65 4.09 6.45
N VAL A 129 -1.31 3.01 6.06
CA VAL A 129 -0.98 2.26 4.86
C VAL A 129 -2.25 2.03 4.07
N GLY A 130 -2.18 2.32 2.77
CA GLY A 130 -3.32 2.21 1.88
C GLY A 130 -3.14 1.14 0.83
N LEU A 131 -4.26 0.59 0.39
CA LEU A 131 -4.33 -0.28 -0.76
C LEU A 131 -5.28 0.37 -1.76
N ILE A 132 -4.81 0.56 -3.00
CA ILE A 132 -5.57 1.23 -4.05
C ILE A 132 -5.66 0.30 -5.24
N ILE A 133 -6.88 0.09 -5.72
CA ILE A 133 -7.14 -0.79 -6.86
C ILE A 133 -7.72 0.05 -7.97
N LYS A 134 -7.08 0.02 -9.14
CA LYS A 134 -7.52 0.75 -10.32
C LYS A 134 -7.78 -0.23 -11.46
N LYS A 135 -8.91 -0.06 -12.12
CA LYS A 135 -9.24 -0.91 -13.25
C LYS A 135 -8.52 -0.41 -14.49
N ASN A 136 -7.84 -1.31 -15.18
CA ASN A 136 -7.18 -1.00 -16.44
C ASN A 136 -8.19 -0.95 -17.58
N GLU A 137 -7.86 -0.20 -18.60
CA GLU A 137 -8.70 -0.11 -19.77
C GLU A 137 -8.55 -1.31 -20.69
#